data_78077542b0dd6ff913336c1751edae85
#
_entry.id   78077542b0dd6ff913336c1751edae85
#
_cell.length_a   1.000
_cell.length_b   1.000
_cell.length_c   1.000
_cell.angle_alpha   90.00
_cell.angle_beta   90.00
_cell.angle_gamma   90.00
#
_symmetry.space_group_name_H-M   'P 1'
#
loop_
_entity.id
_entity.type
_entity.pdbx_description
1 polymer ?
#
loop_
_entity_poly.entity_id
_entity_poly.type
_entity_poly.pdbx_seq_one_letter_code
_entity_poly.pdbx_strand_id
1 'polypeptide(L)'
;TPHDGNFVCDGMVFPDRTAKPAMHEFKAIAAPVAITTTKASAGSFTVTNRQYFKDLADFEAFWSINRNGEVVDSGKVVLPKIAPQKSAKISIKSKALLKPDAAGERFINFTIVQKNRTDWAPAGHEVGWNQFALPSRKESIGAAKSSELFEVAVNDSGEIQIPFAVIAPEISLWRAPTDNDRIAHIATKWERYGVRELERTDCTITETSKSYKVVSEWKTSTGFKIKQVQLVTPVKDGYTVKETITVPKQLEDLARVGINFE
;
A
#
# COMPACT_ATOMS: atom_id res chain seq x y z
N THR A 1 -9.08 -23.41 -31.83
CA THR A 1 -8.52 -22.08 -32.02
C THR A 1 -7.08 -22.06 -31.55
N PRO A 2 -6.15 -21.43 -32.27
CA PRO A 2 -4.80 -21.18 -31.77
C PRO A 2 -4.89 -20.40 -30.44
N HIS A 3 -3.99 -20.70 -29.53
CA HIS A 3 -3.90 -20.01 -28.24
C HIS A 3 -2.42 -19.78 -27.91
N ASP A 4 -2.15 -18.75 -27.10
CA ASP A 4 -0.80 -18.36 -26.70
C ASP A 4 -0.39 -18.98 -25.35
N GLY A 5 -0.72 -20.27 -25.13
CA GLY A 5 -0.40 -20.96 -23.88
C GLY A 5 -1.09 -20.32 -22.68
N ASN A 6 -0.32 -19.73 -21.79
CA ASN A 6 -0.81 -19.09 -20.56
C ASN A 6 -1.40 -17.69 -20.78
N PHE A 7 -1.25 -17.11 -21.97
CA PHE A 7 -1.86 -15.83 -22.32
C PHE A 7 -3.31 -16.01 -22.74
N VAL A 8 -4.15 -16.33 -21.78
CA VAL A 8 -5.59 -16.50 -21.93
C VAL A 8 -6.30 -15.74 -20.82
N CYS A 9 -7.57 -15.42 -21.06
CA CYS A 9 -8.40 -14.69 -20.07
C CYS A 9 -7.84 -13.33 -19.70
N ASP A 10 -7.28 -12.58 -20.65
CA ASP A 10 -6.62 -11.28 -20.42
C ASP A 10 -7.61 -10.12 -20.23
N GLY A 11 -8.93 -10.38 -20.38
CA GLY A 11 -9.97 -9.40 -20.12
C GLY A 11 -10.07 -9.00 -18.64
N MET A 12 -10.94 -8.02 -18.34
CA MET A 12 -11.16 -7.49 -17.00
C MET A 12 -12.03 -8.37 -16.10
N VAL A 13 -12.56 -9.48 -16.63
CA VAL A 13 -13.32 -10.48 -15.89
C VAL A 13 -12.73 -11.88 -16.13
N PHE A 14 -12.91 -12.76 -15.16
CA PHE A 14 -12.60 -14.17 -15.31
C PHE A 14 -13.66 -14.89 -16.18
N PRO A 15 -13.39 -16.12 -16.67
CA PRO A 15 -14.36 -16.88 -17.45
C PRO A 15 -15.69 -17.15 -16.75
N ASP A 16 -15.70 -17.26 -15.42
CA ASP A 16 -16.87 -17.39 -14.56
C ASP A 16 -17.61 -16.05 -14.32
N ARG A 17 -17.15 -14.96 -14.98
CA ARG A 17 -17.65 -13.57 -14.87
C ARG A 17 -17.34 -12.86 -13.55
N THR A 18 -16.50 -13.41 -12.69
CA THR A 18 -16.02 -12.66 -11.55
C THR A 18 -15.08 -11.53 -11.97
N ALA A 19 -15.16 -10.39 -11.28
CA ALA A 19 -14.35 -9.22 -11.60
C ALA A 19 -12.89 -9.45 -11.18
N LYS A 20 -11.96 -9.14 -12.07
CA LYS A 20 -10.54 -9.01 -11.71
C LYS A 20 -10.28 -7.66 -11.01
N PRO A 21 -9.18 -7.52 -10.24
CA PRO A 21 -8.82 -6.25 -9.60
C PRO A 21 -8.84 -5.03 -10.54
N ALA A 22 -8.40 -5.20 -11.80
CA ALA A 22 -8.42 -4.15 -12.82
C ALA A 22 -9.83 -3.62 -13.13
N MET A 23 -10.89 -4.41 -12.93
CA MET A 23 -12.27 -3.97 -13.14
C MET A 23 -12.68 -2.91 -12.09
N HIS A 24 -12.20 -3.01 -10.86
CA HIS A 24 -12.47 -2.00 -9.83
C HIS A 24 -11.81 -0.67 -10.16
N GLU A 25 -10.57 -0.69 -10.66
CA GLU A 25 -9.89 0.51 -11.14
C GLU A 25 -10.60 1.12 -12.34
N PHE A 26 -10.98 0.30 -13.31
CA PHE A 26 -11.77 0.74 -14.48
C PHE A 26 -13.08 1.41 -14.05
N LYS A 27 -13.81 0.84 -13.09
CA LYS A 27 -15.03 1.42 -12.53
C LYS A 27 -14.76 2.82 -11.95
N ALA A 28 -13.68 2.99 -11.19
CA ALA A 28 -13.31 4.29 -10.62
C ALA A 28 -12.99 5.33 -11.71
N ILE A 29 -12.25 4.92 -12.76
CA ILE A 29 -11.90 5.78 -13.91
C ILE A 29 -13.15 6.16 -14.71
N ALA A 30 -14.06 5.21 -14.95
CA ALA A 30 -15.29 5.39 -15.73
C ALA A 30 -16.45 6.01 -14.94
N ALA A 31 -16.28 6.29 -13.65
CA ALA A 31 -17.34 6.81 -12.79
C ALA A 31 -18.00 8.07 -13.40
N PRO A 32 -19.34 8.14 -13.43
CA PRO A 32 -20.09 9.27 -14.04
C PRO A 32 -19.98 10.57 -13.24
N VAL A 33 -19.52 10.47 -12.00
CA VAL A 33 -19.37 11.60 -11.06
C VAL A 33 -17.98 11.55 -10.48
N ALA A 34 -17.26 12.65 -10.52
CA ALA A 34 -15.99 12.81 -9.82
C ALA A 34 -16.13 13.83 -8.69
N ILE A 35 -15.51 13.55 -7.56
CA ILE A 35 -15.38 14.48 -6.44
C ILE A 35 -13.91 14.83 -6.28
N THR A 36 -13.60 16.11 -6.11
CA THR A 36 -12.24 16.61 -5.92
C THR A 36 -12.19 17.63 -4.78
N THR A 37 -11.02 17.80 -4.19
CA THR A 37 -10.77 18.86 -3.21
C THR A 37 -9.29 19.18 -3.15
N THR A 38 -8.96 20.41 -2.78
CA THR A 38 -7.58 20.80 -2.45
C THR A 38 -7.27 20.62 -0.97
N LYS A 39 -8.30 20.57 -0.11
CA LYS A 39 -8.15 20.42 1.34
C LYS A 39 -9.40 19.77 1.93
N ALA A 40 -9.39 18.46 2.07
CA ALA A 40 -10.53 17.68 2.56
C ALA A 40 -11.02 18.12 3.95
N SER A 41 -10.11 18.48 4.86
CA SER A 41 -10.44 18.95 6.21
C SER A 41 -11.21 20.29 6.24
N ALA A 42 -11.23 21.04 5.16
CA ALA A 42 -12.06 22.24 5.05
C ALA A 42 -13.55 21.93 4.79
N GLY A 43 -13.90 20.66 4.51
CA GLY A 43 -15.26 20.23 4.22
C GLY A 43 -15.80 20.76 2.88
N SER A 44 -14.97 21.34 2.03
CA SER A 44 -15.35 21.89 0.72
C SER A 44 -14.87 20.98 -0.39
N PHE A 45 -15.78 20.54 -1.25
CA PHE A 45 -15.52 19.61 -2.34
C PHE A 45 -16.15 20.13 -3.63
N THR A 46 -15.58 19.77 -4.75
CA THR A 46 -16.11 20.06 -6.08
C THR A 46 -16.63 18.74 -6.66
N VAL A 47 -17.92 18.74 -7.00
CA VAL A 47 -18.56 17.63 -7.73
C VAL A 47 -18.58 17.98 -9.20
N THR A 48 -18.08 17.07 -10.03
CA THR A 48 -18.08 17.21 -11.49
C THR A 48 -18.98 16.14 -12.09
N ASN A 49 -19.93 16.57 -12.92
CA ASN A 49 -20.72 15.67 -13.75
C ASN A 49 -19.90 15.30 -15.00
N ARG A 50 -19.51 14.04 -15.10
CA ARG A 50 -18.74 13.50 -16.21
C ARG A 50 -19.61 12.92 -17.33
N GLN A 51 -20.93 12.94 -17.17
CA GLN A 51 -21.86 12.53 -18.21
C GLN A 51 -21.90 13.57 -19.34
N TYR A 52 -22.28 13.16 -20.53
CA TYR A 52 -22.36 14.02 -21.71
C TYR A 52 -23.76 14.56 -21.99
N PHE A 53 -24.82 13.84 -21.54
CA PHE A 53 -26.18 14.13 -21.96
C PHE A 53 -27.17 14.32 -20.79
N LYS A 54 -26.81 13.87 -19.58
CA LYS A 54 -27.70 13.90 -18.40
C LYS A 54 -27.10 14.73 -17.27
N ASP A 55 -27.95 15.31 -16.45
CA ASP A 55 -27.56 15.81 -15.13
C ASP A 55 -27.39 14.68 -14.11
N LEU A 56 -27.18 15.01 -12.84
CA LEU A 56 -26.94 14.02 -11.78
C LEU A 56 -28.21 13.53 -11.07
N ALA A 57 -29.41 13.78 -11.61
CA ALA A 57 -30.69 13.43 -10.96
C ALA A 57 -30.87 11.91 -10.71
N ASP A 58 -30.20 11.09 -11.53
CA ASP A 58 -30.27 9.63 -11.43
C ASP A 58 -29.38 9.07 -10.31
N PHE A 59 -28.60 9.89 -9.62
CA PHE A 59 -27.66 9.47 -8.59
C PHE A 59 -27.98 10.04 -7.20
N GLU A 60 -27.55 9.29 -6.20
CA GLU A 60 -27.41 9.74 -4.82
C GLU A 60 -25.98 9.61 -4.38
N ALA A 61 -25.54 10.44 -3.45
CA ALA A 61 -24.21 10.36 -2.88
C ALA A 61 -24.28 10.35 -1.35
N PHE A 62 -23.38 9.58 -0.77
CA PHE A 62 -23.19 9.46 0.67
C PHE A 62 -21.74 9.77 1.00
N TRP A 63 -21.49 10.22 2.21
CA TRP A 63 -20.16 10.39 2.73
C TRP A 63 -20.01 9.67 4.06
N SER A 64 -18.80 9.20 4.35
CA SER A 64 -18.40 8.70 5.67
C SER A 64 -17.00 9.18 6.03
N ILE A 65 -16.78 9.42 7.32
CA ILE A 65 -15.44 9.66 7.85
C ILE A 65 -15.03 8.41 8.62
N ASN A 66 -13.90 7.85 8.22
CA ASN A 66 -13.35 6.66 8.85
C ASN A 66 -12.08 7.02 9.62
N ARG A 67 -11.88 6.32 10.74
CA ARG A 67 -10.66 6.33 11.53
C ARG A 67 -10.23 4.90 11.80
N ASN A 68 -9.02 4.55 11.36
CA ASN A 68 -8.48 3.18 11.47
C ASN A 68 -9.45 2.10 10.97
N GLY A 69 -10.15 2.37 9.86
CA GLY A 69 -11.14 1.48 9.27
C GLY A 69 -12.58 1.63 9.80
N GLU A 70 -12.78 2.22 10.97
CA GLU A 70 -14.12 2.37 11.57
C GLU A 70 -14.78 3.69 11.17
N VAL A 71 -16.08 3.64 10.87
CA VAL A 71 -16.89 4.83 10.56
C VAL A 71 -17.17 5.60 11.85
N VAL A 72 -16.73 6.86 11.91
CA VAL A 72 -16.93 7.76 13.06
C VAL A 72 -17.99 8.82 12.80
N ASP A 73 -18.30 9.12 11.56
CA ASP A 73 -19.39 10.01 11.16
C ASP A 73 -19.80 9.73 9.71
N SER A 74 -21.06 10.00 9.36
CA SER A 74 -21.56 9.76 8.01
C SER A 74 -22.81 10.59 7.71
N GLY A 75 -23.14 10.71 6.42
CA GLY A 75 -24.34 11.39 6.01
C GLY A 75 -24.59 11.32 4.50
N LYS A 76 -25.70 11.91 4.09
CA LYS A 76 -26.08 12.03 2.68
C LYS A 76 -25.57 13.35 2.11
N VAL A 77 -25.08 13.31 0.88
CA VAL A 77 -24.73 14.50 0.11
C VAL A 77 -25.96 14.98 -0.66
N VAL A 78 -26.29 16.24 -0.52
CA VAL A 78 -27.28 16.88 -1.41
C VAL A 78 -26.53 17.22 -2.71
N LEU A 79 -26.69 16.38 -3.75
CA LEU A 79 -26.12 16.65 -5.07
C LEU A 79 -26.87 17.81 -5.71
N PRO A 80 -26.17 18.90 -6.08
CA PRO A 80 -26.81 19.99 -6.82
C PRO A 80 -27.15 19.54 -8.24
N LYS A 81 -28.08 20.25 -8.89
CA LYS A 81 -28.35 20.04 -10.31
C LYS A 81 -27.15 20.54 -11.14
N ILE A 82 -26.34 19.62 -11.64
CA ILE A 82 -25.14 19.91 -12.41
C ILE A 82 -25.34 19.45 -13.85
N ALA A 83 -25.31 20.37 -14.78
CA ALA A 83 -25.40 20.08 -16.22
C ALA A 83 -24.23 19.18 -16.67
N PRO A 84 -24.38 18.46 -17.79
CA PRO A 84 -23.30 17.66 -18.37
C PRO A 84 -21.99 18.44 -18.49
N GLN A 85 -20.89 17.79 -18.11
CA GLN A 85 -19.51 18.34 -18.19
C GLN A 85 -19.30 19.62 -17.34
N LYS A 86 -20.18 19.91 -16.38
CA LYS A 86 -20.04 21.05 -15.45
C LYS A 86 -19.75 20.57 -14.03
N SER A 87 -19.38 21.51 -13.19
CA SER A 87 -19.02 21.27 -11.79
C SER A 87 -19.75 22.24 -10.87
N ALA A 88 -19.96 21.81 -9.63
CA ALA A 88 -20.48 22.65 -8.55
C ALA A 88 -19.81 22.30 -7.22
N LYS A 89 -19.79 23.26 -6.29
CA LYS A 89 -19.27 23.05 -4.95
C LYS A 89 -20.33 22.44 -4.04
N ILE A 90 -19.88 21.54 -3.17
CA ILE A 90 -20.65 21.03 -2.04
C ILE A 90 -19.87 21.27 -0.76
N SER A 91 -20.59 21.28 0.37
CA SER A 91 -19.98 21.43 1.70
C SER A 91 -20.46 20.31 2.62
N ILE A 92 -19.52 19.66 3.27
CA ILE A 92 -19.74 18.67 4.31
C ILE A 92 -19.47 19.33 5.66
N LYS A 93 -20.45 19.31 6.53
CA LYS A 93 -20.35 19.85 7.90
C LYS A 93 -20.25 18.69 8.88
N SER A 94 -19.07 18.45 9.42
CA SER A 94 -18.84 17.44 10.45
C SER A 94 -17.75 17.93 11.40
N LYS A 95 -17.96 17.72 12.70
CA LYS A 95 -16.91 17.97 13.72
C LYS A 95 -15.71 17.04 13.51
N ALA A 96 -15.95 15.85 12.99
CA ALA A 96 -14.92 14.87 12.69
C ALA A 96 -13.94 15.31 11.58
N LEU A 97 -14.24 16.32 10.76
CA LEU A 97 -13.29 16.88 9.79
C LEU A 97 -12.18 17.71 10.45
N LEU A 98 -12.47 18.36 11.58
CA LEU A 98 -11.70 19.52 12.07
C LEU A 98 -10.55 19.17 13.02
N LYS A 99 -10.58 18.04 13.73
CA LYS A 99 -9.54 17.74 14.74
C LYS A 99 -9.04 16.31 14.65
N PRO A 100 -7.71 16.12 14.52
CA PRO A 100 -7.10 14.84 14.83
C PRO A 100 -6.97 14.75 16.37
N ASP A 101 -8.00 14.24 17.01
CA ASP A 101 -8.05 14.01 18.46
C ASP A 101 -7.37 12.70 18.88
N ALA A 102 -7.08 11.82 17.92
CA ALA A 102 -6.36 10.58 18.13
C ALA A 102 -5.36 10.32 16.99
N ALA A 103 -4.36 9.50 17.29
CA ALA A 103 -3.45 8.95 16.31
C ALA A 103 -4.18 7.96 15.38
N GLY A 104 -3.61 7.72 14.20
CA GLY A 104 -4.13 6.77 13.24
C GLY A 104 -4.56 7.40 11.92
N GLU A 105 -4.88 6.55 10.97
CA GLU A 105 -5.30 6.96 9.64
C GLU A 105 -6.75 7.46 9.64
N ARG A 106 -6.98 8.53 8.91
CA ARG A 106 -8.30 9.15 8.78
C ARG A 106 -8.59 9.49 7.34
N PHE A 107 -9.79 9.12 6.89
CA PHE A 107 -10.24 9.39 5.53
C PHE A 107 -11.68 9.88 5.53
N ILE A 108 -12.03 10.75 4.58
CA ILE A 108 -13.41 10.96 4.16
C ILE A 108 -13.62 10.22 2.84
N ASN A 109 -14.65 9.40 2.81
CA ASN A 109 -15.07 8.62 1.66
C ASN A 109 -16.38 9.18 1.11
N PHE A 110 -16.55 9.12 -0.20
CA PHE A 110 -17.80 9.39 -0.89
C PHE A 110 -18.17 8.15 -1.69
N THR A 111 -19.45 7.76 -1.60
CA THR A 111 -20.02 6.68 -2.39
C THR A 111 -21.16 7.27 -3.22
N ILE A 112 -21.12 7.06 -4.52
CA ILE A 112 -22.13 7.49 -5.47
C ILE A 112 -22.90 6.26 -5.93
N VAL A 113 -24.20 6.28 -5.80
CA VAL A 113 -25.07 5.15 -6.12
C VAL A 113 -26.16 5.52 -7.11
N GLN A 114 -26.60 4.52 -7.86
CA GLN A 114 -27.79 4.62 -8.69
C GLN A 114 -29.03 4.80 -7.80
N LYS A 115 -29.78 5.88 -8.02
CA LYS A 115 -30.96 6.22 -7.18
C LYS A 115 -32.12 5.25 -7.39
N ASN A 116 -32.42 4.95 -8.64
CA ASN A 116 -33.53 4.09 -9.03
C ASN A 116 -32.99 2.84 -9.73
N ARG A 117 -33.81 1.78 -9.74
CA ARG A 117 -33.52 0.59 -10.54
C ARG A 117 -33.47 0.96 -12.03
N THR A 118 -32.49 0.39 -12.73
CA THR A 118 -32.34 0.45 -14.19
C THR A 118 -32.32 -0.96 -14.76
N ASP A 119 -32.30 -1.11 -16.07
CA ASP A 119 -32.23 -2.43 -16.73
C ASP A 119 -30.91 -3.18 -16.44
N TRP A 120 -29.84 -2.42 -16.11
CA TRP A 120 -28.50 -2.96 -15.89
C TRP A 120 -28.09 -3.01 -14.41
N ALA A 121 -28.79 -2.31 -13.50
CA ALA A 121 -28.43 -2.28 -12.07
C ALA A 121 -29.63 -2.06 -11.16
N PRO A 122 -29.63 -2.63 -9.93
CA PRO A 122 -30.63 -2.31 -8.91
C PRO A 122 -30.45 -0.88 -8.38
N ALA A 123 -31.47 -0.36 -7.71
CA ALA A 123 -31.32 0.84 -6.89
C ALA A 123 -30.25 0.61 -5.81
N GLY A 124 -29.49 1.65 -5.48
CA GLY A 124 -28.36 1.55 -4.55
C GLY A 124 -27.07 0.96 -5.12
N HIS A 125 -27.06 0.55 -6.40
CA HIS A 125 -25.82 0.08 -7.03
C HIS A 125 -24.76 1.19 -7.05
N GLU A 126 -23.57 0.90 -6.52
CA GLU A 126 -22.45 1.84 -6.52
C GLU A 126 -21.91 2.04 -7.94
N VAL A 127 -21.91 3.29 -8.39
CA VAL A 127 -21.41 3.70 -9.72
C VAL A 127 -20.06 4.43 -9.64
N GLY A 128 -19.61 4.78 -8.46
CA GLY A 128 -18.33 5.44 -8.25
C GLY A 128 -18.08 5.76 -6.78
N TRP A 129 -16.82 6.02 -6.47
CA TRP A 129 -16.37 6.39 -5.14
C TRP A 129 -15.18 7.33 -5.19
N ASN A 130 -14.96 8.09 -4.13
CA ASN A 130 -13.77 8.91 -3.94
C ASN A 130 -13.34 8.87 -2.47
N GLN A 131 -12.05 8.90 -2.22
CA GLN A 131 -11.47 8.91 -0.88
C GLN A 131 -10.43 10.03 -0.77
N PHE A 132 -10.43 10.72 0.36
CA PHE A 132 -9.47 11.77 0.66
C PHE A 132 -8.92 11.60 2.07
N ALA A 133 -7.60 11.65 2.20
CA ALA A 133 -6.95 11.64 3.49
C ALA A 133 -7.29 12.90 4.28
N LEU A 134 -7.54 12.73 5.56
CA LEU A 134 -7.72 13.81 6.52
C LEU A 134 -6.45 13.95 7.38
N PRO A 135 -6.15 15.14 7.90
CA PRO A 135 -5.07 15.30 8.84
C PRO A 135 -5.21 14.33 10.01
N SER A 136 -4.17 13.61 10.30
CA SER A 136 -4.05 12.73 11.46
C SER A 136 -2.94 13.21 12.39
N ARG A 137 -3.06 12.90 13.67
CA ARG A 137 -1.95 13.04 14.58
C ARG A 137 -0.92 11.96 14.24
N LYS A 138 0.32 12.35 13.92
CA LYS A 138 1.39 11.36 13.78
C LYS A 138 1.61 10.71 15.13
N GLU A 139 1.57 9.39 15.17
CA GLU A 139 2.19 8.69 16.29
C GLU A 139 3.67 9.04 16.27
N SER A 140 4.12 9.74 17.29
CA SER A 140 5.54 9.76 17.57
C SER A 140 5.84 8.43 18.25
N ILE A 141 6.62 7.58 17.62
CA ILE A 141 7.32 6.53 18.34
C ILE A 141 8.21 7.32 19.31
N GLY A 142 7.75 7.46 20.56
CA GLY A 142 8.40 8.31 21.54
C GLY A 142 9.82 7.79 21.79
N ALA A 143 10.78 8.71 21.92
CA ALA A 143 12.07 8.35 22.49
C ALA A 143 11.79 7.80 23.91
N ALA A 144 12.01 6.52 24.12
CA ALA A 144 11.84 5.90 25.43
C ALA A 144 12.92 6.39 26.40
N LYS A 145 12.55 6.54 27.65
CA LYS A 145 13.53 6.66 28.74
C LYS A 145 14.30 5.33 28.82
N SER A 146 15.56 5.36 29.22
CA SER A 146 16.41 4.16 29.27
C SER A 146 15.82 2.97 30.06
N SER A 147 14.97 3.25 31.06
CA SER A 147 14.28 2.25 31.88
C SER A 147 13.03 1.64 31.21
N GLU A 148 12.58 2.17 30.09
CA GLU A 148 11.39 1.75 29.33
C GLU A 148 11.76 1.20 27.94
N LEU A 149 13.06 1.01 27.67
CA LEU A 149 13.51 0.50 26.39
C LEU A 149 13.16 -0.99 26.27
N PHE A 150 12.59 -1.34 25.12
CA PHE A 150 12.41 -2.73 24.75
C PHE A 150 13.79 -3.36 24.58
N GLU A 151 14.02 -4.48 25.25
CA GLU A 151 15.30 -5.19 25.19
C GLU A 151 15.45 -5.85 23.80
N VAL A 152 16.41 -5.36 23.02
CA VAL A 152 16.74 -5.94 21.73
C VAL A 152 17.89 -6.89 21.92
N ALA A 153 17.69 -8.13 21.55
CA ALA A 153 18.76 -9.11 21.51
C ALA A 153 19.28 -9.26 20.06
N VAL A 154 20.57 -9.12 19.91
CA VAL A 154 21.32 -9.56 18.73
C VAL A 154 22.21 -10.69 19.22
N ASN A 155 22.07 -11.90 18.64
CA ASN A 155 22.89 -13.03 19.04
C ASN A 155 24.33 -12.91 18.50
N ASP A 156 25.20 -13.81 18.95
CA ASP A 156 26.62 -13.83 18.53
C ASP A 156 26.81 -14.01 17.01
N SER A 157 25.79 -14.55 16.33
CA SER A 157 25.75 -14.65 14.88
C SER A 157 25.29 -13.38 14.19
N GLY A 158 24.90 -12.33 14.92
CA GLY A 158 24.39 -11.08 14.36
C GLY A 158 22.94 -11.14 13.88
N GLU A 159 22.18 -12.12 14.33
CA GLU A 159 20.75 -12.23 14.04
C GLU A 159 19.95 -11.41 15.05
N ILE A 160 19.00 -10.61 14.53
CA ILE A 160 18.09 -9.85 15.37
C ILE A 160 17.02 -10.78 15.89
N GLN A 161 16.97 -10.96 17.21
CA GLN A 161 16.00 -11.81 17.88
C GLN A 161 14.67 -11.07 18.01
N ILE A 162 13.68 -11.46 17.24
CA ILE A 162 12.31 -10.95 17.32
C ILE A 162 11.48 -11.97 18.11
N PRO A 163 10.86 -11.61 19.25
CA PRO A 163 10.19 -12.57 20.13
C PRO A 163 9.06 -13.39 19.47
N PHE A 164 8.50 -12.91 18.36
CA PHE A 164 7.37 -13.58 17.67
C PHE A 164 7.77 -14.12 16.30
N ALA A 165 8.99 -13.86 15.83
CA ALA A 165 9.44 -14.35 14.54
C ALA A 165 10.05 -15.75 14.69
N VAL A 166 9.65 -16.64 13.82
CA VAL A 166 10.22 -17.99 13.71
C VAL A 166 11.57 -17.93 13.00
N ILE A 167 11.68 -17.00 12.04
CA ILE A 167 12.90 -16.77 11.25
C ILE A 167 13.34 -15.32 11.46
N ALA A 168 14.61 -15.13 11.80
CA ALA A 168 15.22 -13.81 11.91
C ALA A 168 15.16 -13.06 10.57
N PRO A 169 15.15 -11.70 10.58
CA PRO A 169 15.15 -10.92 9.34
C PRO A 169 16.35 -11.21 8.46
N GLU A 170 16.13 -11.78 7.29
CA GLU A 170 17.16 -12.14 6.32
C GLU A 170 17.01 -11.36 5.00
N ILE A 171 18.14 -11.04 4.38
CA ILE A 171 18.15 -10.44 3.04
C ILE A 171 17.56 -11.39 2.01
N SER A 172 16.74 -10.85 1.12
CA SER A 172 16.16 -11.59 0.00
C SER A 172 16.28 -10.82 -1.30
N LEU A 173 16.91 -11.47 -2.29
CA LEU A 173 17.03 -10.95 -3.64
C LEU A 173 16.23 -11.77 -4.67
N TRP A 174 15.39 -12.70 -4.16
CA TRP A 174 14.68 -13.69 -4.97
C TRP A 174 13.16 -13.60 -4.77
N ARG A 175 12.42 -13.84 -5.85
CA ARG A 175 11.01 -14.25 -5.83
C ARG A 175 10.78 -15.34 -6.88
N ALA A 176 9.69 -16.08 -6.76
CA ALA A 176 9.28 -17.02 -7.80
C ALA A 176 9.07 -16.28 -9.14
N PRO A 177 9.66 -16.78 -10.24
CA PRO A 177 9.47 -16.20 -11.56
C PRO A 177 8.02 -16.32 -12.04
N THR A 178 7.52 -15.26 -12.64
CA THR A 178 6.27 -15.29 -13.41
C THR A 178 6.53 -15.84 -14.82
N ASP A 179 5.46 -16.11 -15.57
CA ASP A 179 5.59 -16.52 -16.97
C ASP A 179 6.26 -15.44 -17.83
N ASN A 180 5.98 -14.16 -17.56
CA ASN A 180 6.64 -13.05 -18.23
C ASN A 180 8.15 -13.03 -17.98
N ASP A 181 8.58 -13.31 -16.75
CA ASP A 181 10.02 -13.37 -16.41
C ASP A 181 10.72 -14.50 -17.18
N ARG A 182 10.05 -15.62 -17.38
CA ARG A 182 10.57 -16.76 -18.15
C ARG A 182 10.64 -16.45 -19.63
N ILE A 183 9.58 -15.89 -20.21
CA ILE A 183 9.51 -15.52 -21.62
C ILE A 183 10.55 -14.46 -21.98
N ALA A 184 10.74 -13.46 -21.10
CA ALA A 184 11.75 -12.43 -21.25
C ALA A 184 13.18 -12.88 -20.89
N HIS A 185 13.37 -14.15 -20.52
CA HIS A 185 14.65 -14.71 -20.06
C HIS A 185 15.26 -14.01 -18.83
N ILE A 186 14.49 -13.21 -18.11
CA ILE A 186 14.95 -12.51 -16.90
C ILE A 186 15.18 -13.51 -15.77
N ALA A 187 14.34 -14.51 -15.63
CA ALA A 187 14.49 -15.58 -14.65
C ALA A 187 15.84 -16.32 -14.79
N THR A 188 16.24 -16.62 -16.03
CA THR A 188 17.56 -17.24 -16.32
C THR A 188 18.71 -16.33 -15.92
N LYS A 189 18.54 -15.00 -16.01
CA LYS A 189 19.53 -14.03 -15.55
C LYS A 189 19.71 -14.11 -14.02
N TRP A 190 18.62 -14.21 -13.26
CA TRP A 190 18.67 -14.36 -11.80
C TRP A 190 19.32 -15.68 -11.37
N GLU A 191 19.04 -16.78 -12.09
CA GLU A 191 19.68 -18.07 -11.86
C GLU A 191 21.20 -17.98 -12.06
N ARG A 192 21.64 -17.34 -13.14
CA ARG A 192 23.07 -17.11 -13.41
C ARG A 192 23.74 -16.24 -12.35
N TYR A 193 23.01 -15.34 -11.72
CA TYR A 193 23.51 -14.53 -10.61
C TYR A 193 23.59 -15.32 -9.29
N GLY A 194 22.87 -16.44 -9.20
CA GLY A 194 22.83 -17.26 -7.99
C GLY A 194 22.17 -16.58 -6.79
N VAL A 195 21.24 -15.63 -7.05
CA VAL A 195 20.60 -14.79 -6.00
C VAL A 195 19.50 -15.50 -5.22
N ARG A 196 19.17 -16.74 -5.57
CA ARG A 196 18.17 -17.54 -4.86
C ARG A 196 18.67 -17.96 -3.49
N GLU A 197 19.97 -18.25 -3.38
CA GLU A 197 20.62 -18.69 -2.16
C GLU A 197 21.75 -17.73 -1.83
N LEU A 198 21.68 -17.17 -0.64
CA LEU A 198 22.67 -16.24 -0.11
C LEU A 198 23.33 -16.87 1.11
N GLU A 199 24.65 -16.91 1.12
CA GLU A 199 25.47 -17.34 2.24
C GLU A 199 26.04 -16.11 2.93
N ARG A 200 25.88 -16.01 4.24
CA ARG A 200 26.54 -14.97 5.02
C ARG A 200 27.97 -15.39 5.32
N THR A 201 28.91 -14.66 4.75
CA THR A 201 30.35 -14.98 4.81
C THR A 201 31.10 -14.21 5.89
N ASP A 202 30.54 -13.08 6.34
CA ASP A 202 31.13 -12.27 7.42
C ASP A 202 30.03 -11.52 8.18
N CYS A 203 30.27 -11.28 9.47
CA CYS A 203 29.40 -10.52 10.33
C CYS A 203 30.20 -9.77 11.40
N THR A 204 29.99 -8.47 11.51
CA THR A 204 30.55 -7.63 12.55
C THR A 204 29.46 -6.94 13.31
N ILE A 205 29.44 -7.12 14.64
CA ILE A 205 28.46 -6.50 15.55
C ILE A 205 29.18 -5.39 16.31
N THR A 206 28.58 -4.20 16.33
CA THR A 206 29.03 -3.07 17.13
C THR A 206 27.89 -2.62 18.00
N GLU A 207 28.04 -2.78 19.30
CA GLU A 207 27.09 -2.30 20.29
C GLU A 207 27.48 -0.88 20.72
N THR A 208 26.45 -0.05 20.88
CA THR A 208 26.54 1.26 21.48
C THR A 208 25.56 1.35 22.66
N SER A 209 25.66 2.38 23.50
CA SER A 209 24.70 2.59 24.60
C SER A 209 23.25 2.74 24.16
N LYS A 210 22.95 2.86 22.85
CA LYS A 210 21.63 3.18 22.32
C LYS A 210 21.22 2.33 21.10
N SER A 211 22.10 1.52 20.54
CA SER A 211 21.81 0.77 19.32
C SER A 211 22.81 -0.33 19.05
N TYR A 212 22.40 -1.31 18.24
CA TYR A 212 23.29 -2.28 17.63
C TYR A 212 23.46 -1.97 16.16
N LYS A 213 24.71 -2.01 15.67
CA LYS A 213 25.01 -1.96 14.24
C LYS A 213 25.56 -3.30 13.83
N VAL A 214 24.85 -4.01 12.97
CA VAL A 214 25.24 -5.28 12.39
C VAL A 214 25.64 -5.03 10.95
N VAL A 215 26.87 -5.42 10.59
CA VAL A 215 27.39 -5.33 9.22
C VAL A 215 27.66 -6.74 8.75
N SER A 216 26.96 -7.19 7.72
CA SER A 216 27.11 -8.52 7.16
C SER A 216 27.57 -8.44 5.69
N GLU A 217 28.45 -9.36 5.31
CA GLU A 217 28.76 -9.65 3.91
C GLU A 217 28.07 -10.97 3.53
N TRP A 218 27.35 -10.92 2.43
CA TRP A 218 26.64 -12.05 1.86
C TRP A 218 27.25 -12.38 0.50
N LYS A 219 27.17 -13.63 0.11
CA LYS A 219 27.69 -14.13 -1.16
C LYS A 219 26.60 -14.95 -1.86
N THR A 220 26.39 -14.68 -3.15
CA THR A 220 25.56 -15.54 -4.00
C THR A 220 26.29 -16.85 -4.30
N SER A 221 25.55 -17.89 -4.71
CA SER A 221 26.16 -19.17 -5.10
C SER A 221 27.16 -19.03 -6.26
N THR A 222 27.12 -17.95 -7.03
CA THR A 222 28.07 -17.65 -8.12
C THR A 222 29.13 -16.62 -7.74
N GLY A 223 29.19 -16.18 -6.49
CA GLY A 223 30.29 -15.41 -5.92
C GLY A 223 30.11 -13.90 -5.87
N PHE A 224 28.99 -13.33 -6.23
CA PHE A 224 28.74 -11.90 -6.04
C PHE A 224 28.60 -11.57 -4.56
N LYS A 225 29.24 -10.48 -4.15
CA LYS A 225 29.22 -10.02 -2.76
C LYS A 225 28.19 -8.91 -2.57
N ILE A 226 27.36 -9.05 -1.53
CA ILE A 226 26.35 -8.10 -1.15
C ILE A 226 26.64 -7.65 0.28
N LYS A 227 26.60 -6.35 0.54
CA LYS A 227 26.78 -5.79 1.86
C LYS A 227 25.43 -5.40 2.45
N GLN A 228 25.15 -5.85 3.68
CA GLN A 228 24.02 -5.44 4.48
C GLN A 228 24.50 -4.68 5.71
N VAL A 229 23.83 -3.60 6.03
CA VAL A 229 24.06 -2.86 7.29
C VAL A 229 22.68 -2.68 7.95
N GLN A 230 22.54 -3.22 9.15
CA GLN A 230 21.37 -3.10 9.99
C GLN A 230 21.68 -2.20 11.18
N LEU A 231 20.92 -1.16 11.38
CA LEU A 231 20.96 -0.34 12.58
C LEU A 231 19.69 -0.57 13.39
N VAL A 232 19.83 -1.28 14.50
CA VAL A 232 18.74 -1.66 15.40
C VAL A 232 18.74 -0.70 16.58
N THR A 233 17.65 0.03 16.75
CA THR A 233 17.52 1.04 17.81
C THR A 233 16.29 0.73 18.66
N PRO A 234 16.43 0.47 19.97
CA PRO A 234 15.31 0.28 20.87
C PRO A 234 14.43 1.52 20.96
N VAL A 235 13.11 1.29 21.06
CA VAL A 235 12.09 2.31 21.33
C VAL A 235 11.17 1.80 22.45
N LYS A 236 10.24 2.63 22.92
CA LYS A 236 9.40 2.30 24.08
C LYS A 236 8.70 0.94 23.98
N ASP A 237 8.07 0.67 22.86
CA ASP A 237 7.23 -0.53 22.67
C ASP A 237 7.80 -1.48 21.59
N GLY A 238 9.13 -1.48 21.39
CA GLY A 238 9.80 -2.30 20.40
C GLY A 238 11.16 -1.76 19.97
N TYR A 239 11.47 -1.87 18.70
CA TYR A 239 12.68 -1.31 18.12
C TYR A 239 12.47 -0.95 16.65
N THR A 240 13.33 -0.09 16.15
CA THR A 240 13.41 0.21 14.72
C THR A 240 14.62 -0.45 14.12
N VAL A 241 14.47 -1.02 12.93
CA VAL A 241 15.57 -1.56 12.12
C VAL A 241 15.69 -0.72 10.87
N LYS A 242 16.85 -0.07 10.71
CA LYS A 242 17.19 0.62 9.45
C LYS A 242 18.10 -0.27 8.65
N GLU A 243 17.61 -0.71 7.51
CA GLU A 243 18.32 -1.55 6.57
C GLU A 243 19.02 -0.73 5.48
N THR A 244 20.25 -1.10 5.17
CA THR A 244 20.96 -0.59 4.01
C THR A 244 21.62 -1.76 3.29
N ILE A 245 21.16 -2.05 2.08
CA ILE A 245 21.65 -3.15 1.26
C ILE A 245 22.39 -2.56 0.06
N THR A 246 23.62 -2.97 -0.13
CA THR A 246 24.45 -2.57 -1.27
C THR A 246 24.70 -3.78 -2.15
N VAL A 247 24.17 -3.74 -3.36
CA VAL A 247 24.37 -4.77 -4.38
C VAL A 247 25.38 -4.31 -5.40
N PRO A 248 26.21 -5.20 -5.95
CA PRO A 248 27.15 -4.83 -7.01
C PRO A 248 26.43 -4.48 -8.31
N LYS A 249 27.00 -3.55 -9.08
CA LYS A 249 26.38 -3.04 -10.33
C LYS A 249 26.12 -4.14 -11.39
N GLN A 250 26.81 -5.25 -11.31
CA GLN A 250 26.62 -6.39 -12.21
C GLN A 250 25.30 -7.12 -12.01
N LEU A 251 24.69 -7.00 -10.84
CA LEU A 251 23.38 -7.59 -10.55
C LEU A 251 22.28 -6.64 -11.02
N GLU A 252 22.09 -6.57 -12.33
CA GLU A 252 21.03 -5.78 -12.97
C GLU A 252 19.70 -6.54 -12.99
N ASP A 253 18.59 -5.81 -13.05
CA ASP A 253 17.23 -6.36 -13.16
C ASP A 253 16.88 -7.38 -12.07
N LEU A 254 17.31 -7.13 -10.83
CA LEU A 254 16.92 -7.98 -9.71
C LEU A 254 15.40 -7.98 -9.52
N ALA A 255 14.84 -9.16 -9.24
CA ALA A 255 13.42 -9.33 -8.98
C ALA A 255 12.92 -8.54 -7.77
N ARG A 256 13.76 -8.45 -6.75
CA ARG A 256 13.53 -7.70 -5.52
C ARG A 256 14.85 -7.45 -4.79
N VAL A 257 14.83 -6.46 -3.93
CA VAL A 257 15.79 -6.27 -2.85
C VAL A 257 14.95 -6.02 -1.59
N GLY A 258 15.03 -6.88 -0.61
CA GLY A 258 14.18 -6.79 0.57
C GLY A 258 14.63 -7.69 1.70
N ILE A 259 13.83 -7.71 2.76
CA ILE A 259 14.02 -8.54 3.94
C ILE A 259 12.82 -9.48 4.05
N ASN A 260 13.09 -10.74 4.33
CA ASN A 260 12.09 -11.73 4.73
C ASN A 260 12.23 -11.96 6.24
N PHE A 261 11.10 -12.16 6.90
CA PHE A 261 11.00 -12.65 8.29
C PHE A 261 9.65 -13.35 8.45
N GLU A 262 9.59 -14.35 9.32
CA GLU A 262 8.39 -15.12 9.65
C GLU A 262 8.20 -15.24 11.17
#